data_23bc73b697c747f79a7aa37b88639907
#
_entry.id   23bc73b697c747f79a7aa37b88639907
#
_cell.length_a   1.000
_cell.length_b   1.000
_cell.length_c   1.000
_cell.angle_alpha   90.00
_cell.angle_beta   90.00
_cell.angle_gamma   90.00
#
_symmetry.space_group_name_H-M   'P 1'
#
loop_
_entity.id
_entity.type
_entity.pdbx_description
1 polymer ?
#
loop_
_entity_poly.entity_id
_entity_poly.type
_entity_poly.pdbx_seq_one_letter_code
_entity_poly.pdbx_strand_id
1 'polypeptide(L)'
;MKKIDYYILREFSIIFLFVSIFFVLVSFIVDIFENLNRFIDNEVTNDILIDYYVASLPEMISVTIPVTCLVASVFTYGMMVQRKEWLVFKSSGLSLYRLALPILFVGLFMSIGSFYFENNIVIKNNKIKNEIKDNHLKKNRNKAKDKSIYENVYLQKNQNYLIAVEEYNDINQTIVNLNFIELSDGKMIRRIDSKKSTWKPL
;
A
#
# COMPACT_ATOMS: atom_id res chain seq x y z
N MET A 1 -19.04 1.87 31.13
CA MET A 1 -19.01 3.02 30.22
C MET A 1 -20.03 4.05 30.68
N LYS A 2 -19.64 5.32 30.77
CA LYS A 2 -20.59 6.40 31.09
C LYS A 2 -21.41 6.73 29.82
N LYS A 3 -22.62 7.27 29.98
CA LYS A 3 -23.50 7.65 28.84
C LYS A 3 -22.79 8.57 27.83
N ILE A 4 -21.84 9.37 28.29
CA ILE A 4 -21.01 10.28 27.48
C ILE A 4 -20.09 9.49 26.53
N ASP A 5 -19.46 8.41 27.01
CA ASP A 5 -18.57 7.60 26.18
C ASP A 5 -19.35 6.99 25.00
N TYR A 6 -20.54 6.48 25.27
CA TYR A 6 -21.44 5.94 24.24
C TYR A 6 -21.87 7.00 23.23
N TYR A 7 -22.18 8.21 23.68
CA TYR A 7 -22.54 9.33 22.83
C TYR A 7 -21.40 9.67 21.86
N ILE A 8 -20.18 9.86 22.39
CA ILE A 8 -19.00 10.18 21.58
C ILE A 8 -18.71 9.07 20.57
N LEU A 9 -18.78 7.80 20.99
CA LEU A 9 -18.55 6.66 20.13
C LEU A 9 -19.56 6.55 19.01
N ARG A 10 -20.83 6.82 19.30
CA ARG A 10 -21.90 6.82 18.29
C ARG A 10 -21.68 7.88 17.23
N GLU A 11 -21.42 9.13 17.64
CA GLU A 11 -21.14 10.23 16.71
C GLU A 11 -19.90 9.93 15.86
N PHE A 12 -18.82 9.48 16.50
CA PHE A 12 -17.61 9.05 15.80
C PHE A 12 -17.90 7.96 14.77
N SER A 13 -18.64 6.90 15.14
CA SER A 13 -18.92 5.78 14.25
C SER A 13 -19.73 6.19 13.02
N ILE A 14 -20.71 7.09 13.20
CA ILE A 14 -21.50 7.60 12.09
C ILE A 14 -20.61 8.40 11.13
N ILE A 15 -19.82 9.34 11.65
CA ILE A 15 -18.92 10.15 10.84
C ILE A 15 -17.86 9.27 10.18
N PHE A 16 -17.27 8.32 10.90
CA PHE A 16 -16.29 7.37 10.39
C PHE A 16 -16.83 6.59 9.19
N LEU A 17 -18.06 6.11 9.27
CA LEU A 17 -18.69 5.36 8.18
C LEU A 17 -18.88 6.23 6.92
N PHE A 18 -19.41 7.44 7.08
CA PHE A 18 -19.59 8.36 5.94
C PHE A 18 -18.27 8.77 5.30
N VAL A 19 -17.26 9.12 6.11
CA VAL A 19 -15.93 9.52 5.65
C VAL A 19 -15.22 8.34 5.00
N SER A 20 -15.38 7.11 5.53
CA SER A 20 -14.81 5.90 4.95
C SER A 20 -15.36 5.63 3.55
N ILE A 21 -16.69 5.68 3.38
CA ILE A 21 -17.31 5.51 2.08
C ILE A 21 -16.80 6.58 1.10
N PHE A 22 -16.71 7.83 1.54
CA PHE A 22 -16.21 8.91 0.70
C PHE A 22 -14.77 8.66 0.23
N PHE A 23 -13.84 8.31 1.12
CA PHE A 23 -12.45 8.05 0.75
C PHE A 23 -12.29 6.80 -0.14
N VAL A 24 -13.06 5.75 0.11
CA VAL A 24 -13.05 4.55 -0.74
C VAL A 24 -13.55 4.88 -2.14
N LEU A 25 -14.61 5.67 -2.27
CA LEU A 25 -15.11 6.12 -3.58
C LEU A 25 -14.07 6.99 -4.32
N VAL A 26 -13.42 7.92 -3.63
CA VAL A 26 -12.35 8.73 -4.22
C VAL A 26 -11.21 7.85 -4.68
N SER A 27 -10.75 6.92 -3.85
CA SER A 27 -9.68 5.97 -4.21
C SER A 27 -10.04 5.12 -5.41
N PHE A 28 -11.29 4.67 -5.48
CA PHE A 28 -11.81 3.90 -6.61
C PHE A 28 -11.80 4.70 -7.91
N ILE A 29 -12.26 5.96 -7.86
CA ILE A 29 -12.24 6.87 -9.02
C ILE A 29 -10.79 7.11 -9.50
N VAL A 30 -9.86 7.37 -8.58
CA VAL A 30 -8.45 7.59 -8.91
C VAL A 30 -7.85 6.35 -9.59
N ASP A 31 -8.08 5.15 -9.03
CA ASP A 31 -7.57 3.90 -9.62
C ASP A 31 -8.14 3.65 -11.02
N ILE A 32 -9.42 3.97 -11.26
CA ILE A 32 -10.00 3.90 -12.60
C ILE A 32 -9.23 4.79 -13.56
N PHE A 33 -9.02 6.07 -13.23
CA PHE A 33 -8.33 7.00 -14.11
C PHE A 33 -6.88 6.60 -14.38
N GLU A 34 -6.18 6.09 -13.37
CA GLU A 34 -4.80 5.62 -13.52
C GLU A 34 -4.67 4.40 -14.44
N ASN A 35 -5.64 3.50 -14.40
CA ASN A 35 -5.58 2.25 -15.15
C ASN A 35 -6.43 2.24 -16.43
N LEU A 36 -7.25 3.28 -16.68
CA LEU A 36 -8.20 3.35 -17.80
C LEU A 36 -7.54 3.08 -19.16
N ASN A 37 -6.43 3.77 -19.47
CA ASN A 37 -5.72 3.57 -20.72
C ASN A 37 -5.23 2.12 -20.87
N ARG A 38 -4.78 1.51 -19.77
CA ARG A 38 -4.30 0.12 -19.78
C ARG A 38 -5.42 -0.89 -20.05
N PHE A 39 -6.62 -0.63 -19.53
CA PHE A 39 -7.79 -1.47 -19.78
C PHE A 39 -8.25 -1.38 -21.22
N ILE A 40 -8.27 -0.16 -21.81
CA ILE A 40 -8.66 0.10 -23.19
C ILE A 40 -7.64 -0.50 -24.18
N ASP A 41 -6.34 -0.25 -23.96
CA ASP A 41 -5.25 -0.69 -24.82
C ASP A 41 -5.13 -2.22 -24.90
N ASN A 42 -5.56 -2.93 -23.85
CA ASN A 42 -5.50 -4.39 -23.79
C ASN A 42 -6.86 -5.06 -24.07
N GLU A 43 -7.89 -4.31 -24.48
CA GLU A 43 -9.24 -4.83 -24.78
C GLU A 43 -9.78 -5.76 -23.69
N VAL A 44 -9.62 -5.35 -22.41
CA VAL A 44 -9.98 -6.19 -21.27
C VAL A 44 -11.49 -6.35 -21.20
N THR A 45 -11.95 -7.60 -21.09
CA THR A 45 -13.37 -7.93 -20.97
C THR A 45 -13.96 -7.41 -19.65
N ASN A 46 -15.23 -7.03 -19.65
CA ASN A 46 -15.91 -6.48 -18.47
C ASN A 46 -15.86 -7.41 -17.24
N ASP A 47 -15.92 -8.72 -17.44
CA ASP A 47 -15.85 -9.71 -16.35
C ASP A 47 -14.52 -9.61 -15.60
N ILE A 48 -13.40 -9.54 -16.35
CA ILE A 48 -12.06 -9.42 -15.79
C ILE A 48 -11.88 -8.08 -15.05
N LEU A 49 -12.52 -7.03 -15.56
CA LEU A 49 -12.50 -5.71 -14.95
C LEU A 49 -13.24 -5.71 -13.61
N ILE A 50 -14.38 -6.39 -13.52
CA ILE A 50 -15.12 -6.56 -12.27
C ILE A 50 -14.27 -7.34 -11.25
N ASP A 51 -13.67 -8.46 -11.66
CA ASP A 51 -12.81 -9.28 -10.79
C ASP A 51 -11.60 -8.49 -10.27
N TYR A 52 -10.99 -7.67 -11.13
CA TYR A 52 -9.90 -6.77 -10.74
C TYR A 52 -10.33 -5.78 -9.66
N TYR A 53 -11.48 -5.11 -9.83
CA TYR A 53 -11.95 -4.13 -8.86
C TYR A 53 -12.43 -4.77 -7.56
N VAL A 54 -13.09 -5.92 -7.61
CA VAL A 54 -13.47 -6.68 -6.42
C VAL A 54 -12.22 -7.10 -5.62
N ALA A 55 -11.16 -7.56 -6.30
CA ALA A 55 -9.90 -7.89 -5.66
C ALA A 55 -9.15 -6.64 -5.12
N SER A 56 -9.39 -5.45 -5.68
CA SER A 56 -8.75 -4.19 -5.26
C SER A 56 -9.42 -3.54 -4.05
N LEU A 57 -10.72 -3.79 -3.81
CA LEU A 57 -11.48 -3.16 -2.73
C LEU A 57 -10.85 -3.31 -1.33
N PRO A 58 -10.37 -4.50 -0.90
CA PRO A 58 -9.77 -4.64 0.42
C PRO A 58 -8.53 -3.77 0.64
N GLU A 59 -7.71 -3.61 -0.40
CA GLU A 59 -6.54 -2.73 -0.35
C GLU A 59 -6.94 -1.27 -0.20
N MET A 60 -7.91 -0.80 -1.00
CA MET A 60 -8.42 0.57 -0.92
C MET A 60 -8.98 0.88 0.47
N ILE A 61 -9.73 -0.05 1.06
CA ILE A 61 -10.26 0.07 2.42
C ILE A 61 -9.12 0.15 3.43
N SER A 62 -8.12 -0.74 3.35
CA SER A 62 -7.01 -0.79 4.30
C SER A 62 -6.21 0.51 4.32
N VAL A 63 -5.88 1.05 3.15
CA VAL A 63 -5.12 2.30 3.02
C VAL A 63 -5.90 3.52 3.52
N THR A 64 -7.22 3.52 3.38
CA THR A 64 -8.05 4.66 3.78
C THR A 64 -8.37 4.68 5.27
N ILE A 65 -8.35 3.55 5.99
CA ILE A 65 -8.71 3.46 7.42
C ILE A 65 -7.97 4.48 8.31
N PRO A 66 -6.62 4.64 8.26
CA PRO A 66 -5.92 5.57 9.15
C PRO A 66 -6.33 7.03 8.91
N VAL A 67 -6.45 7.42 7.64
CA VAL A 67 -6.86 8.78 7.26
C VAL A 67 -8.31 9.05 7.68
N THR A 68 -9.19 8.08 7.43
CA THR A 68 -10.59 8.15 7.83
C THR A 68 -10.74 8.29 9.35
N CYS A 69 -9.97 7.53 10.14
CA CYS A 69 -9.99 7.60 11.59
C CYS A 69 -9.56 8.98 12.10
N LEU A 70 -8.52 9.56 11.51
CA LEU A 70 -8.05 10.89 11.84
C LEU A 70 -9.11 11.95 11.52
N VAL A 71 -9.64 11.94 10.29
CA VAL A 71 -10.64 12.91 9.83
C VAL A 71 -11.92 12.78 10.67
N ALA A 72 -12.42 11.56 10.90
CA ALA A 72 -13.61 11.33 11.72
C ALA A 72 -13.42 11.84 13.16
N SER A 73 -12.23 11.68 13.74
CA SER A 73 -11.93 12.21 15.08
C SER A 73 -12.03 13.72 15.12
N VAL A 74 -11.41 14.41 14.15
CA VAL A 74 -11.43 15.88 14.06
C VAL A 74 -12.85 16.40 13.86
N PHE A 75 -13.61 15.78 12.95
CA PHE A 75 -15.00 16.18 12.71
C PHE A 75 -15.90 15.95 13.92
N THR A 76 -15.75 14.80 14.61
CA THR A 76 -16.53 14.52 15.82
C THR A 76 -16.35 15.60 16.87
N TYR A 77 -15.12 15.94 17.21
CA TYR A 77 -14.88 17.01 18.18
C TYR A 77 -15.23 18.38 17.64
N GLY A 78 -14.99 18.66 16.37
CA GLY A 78 -15.36 19.93 15.73
C GLY A 78 -16.89 20.18 15.80
N MET A 79 -17.70 19.16 15.53
CA MET A 79 -19.16 19.27 15.66
C MET A 79 -19.61 19.48 17.11
N MET A 80 -18.99 18.80 18.08
CA MET A 80 -19.27 19.01 19.50
C MET A 80 -18.95 20.43 19.95
N VAL A 81 -17.87 21.03 19.41
CA VAL A 81 -17.51 22.43 19.66
C VAL A 81 -18.56 23.38 19.05
N GLN A 82 -18.95 23.18 17.81
CA GLN A 82 -19.98 23.98 17.13
C GLN A 82 -21.34 23.95 17.85
N ARG A 83 -21.74 22.77 18.33
CA ARG A 83 -22.99 22.59 19.11
C ARG A 83 -22.89 23.10 20.55
N LYS A 84 -21.75 23.68 20.95
CA LYS A 84 -21.46 24.13 22.31
C LYS A 84 -21.50 23.03 23.40
N GLU A 85 -21.58 21.77 23.02
CA GLU A 85 -21.59 20.62 23.92
C GLU A 85 -20.28 20.52 24.73
N TRP A 86 -19.18 20.92 24.12
CA TRP A 86 -17.89 21.06 24.75
C TRP A 86 -17.90 21.94 26.00
N LEU A 87 -18.62 23.08 25.96
CA LEU A 87 -18.75 23.96 27.09
C LEU A 87 -19.51 23.31 28.26
N VAL A 88 -20.58 22.54 27.92
CA VAL A 88 -21.37 21.80 28.92
C VAL A 88 -20.53 20.73 29.61
N PHE A 89 -19.71 20.00 28.87
CA PHE A 89 -18.81 18.98 29.45
C PHE A 89 -17.72 19.63 30.32
N LYS A 90 -17.17 20.74 29.89
CA LYS A 90 -16.17 21.49 30.69
C LYS A 90 -16.75 22.08 31.96
N SER A 91 -17.94 22.66 31.91
CA SER A 91 -18.61 23.22 33.09
C SER A 91 -19.04 22.13 34.09
N SER A 92 -19.27 20.89 33.64
CA SER A 92 -19.52 19.74 34.52
C SER A 92 -18.24 19.13 35.15
N GLY A 93 -17.07 19.79 34.98
CA GLY A 93 -15.79 19.38 35.59
C GLY A 93 -15.11 18.20 34.88
N LEU A 94 -15.54 17.83 33.67
CA LEU A 94 -14.89 16.77 32.90
C LEU A 94 -13.58 17.27 32.28
N SER A 95 -12.51 16.50 32.46
CA SER A 95 -11.23 16.82 31.84
C SER A 95 -11.23 16.48 30.35
N LEU A 96 -10.44 17.23 29.56
CA LEU A 96 -10.25 17.01 28.13
C LEU A 96 -9.77 15.58 27.81
N TYR A 97 -8.84 15.09 28.62
CA TYR A 97 -8.31 13.72 28.48
C TYR A 97 -9.41 12.69 28.63
N ARG A 98 -10.38 12.88 29.52
CA ARG A 98 -11.50 11.97 29.73
C ARG A 98 -12.43 11.91 28.50
N LEU A 99 -12.61 13.02 27.78
CA LEU A 99 -13.39 13.06 26.55
C LEU A 99 -12.64 12.43 25.36
N ALA A 100 -11.30 12.51 25.34
CA ALA A 100 -10.49 11.93 24.27
C ALA A 100 -10.35 10.39 24.38
N LEU A 101 -10.40 9.82 25.59
CA LEU A 101 -10.20 8.41 25.85
C LEU A 101 -11.05 7.47 24.97
N PRO A 102 -12.36 7.67 24.76
CA PRO A 102 -13.17 6.77 23.96
C PRO A 102 -12.65 6.60 22.53
N ILE A 103 -12.26 7.71 21.89
CA ILE A 103 -11.76 7.69 20.50
C ILE A 103 -10.35 7.07 20.45
N LEU A 104 -9.49 7.32 21.44
CA LEU A 104 -8.17 6.71 21.52
C LEU A 104 -8.26 5.18 21.63
N PHE A 105 -9.19 4.67 22.45
CA PHE A 105 -9.43 3.22 22.53
C PHE A 105 -9.92 2.65 21.21
N VAL A 106 -10.85 3.32 20.52
CA VAL A 106 -11.29 2.88 19.19
C VAL A 106 -10.14 2.88 18.21
N GLY A 107 -9.30 3.92 18.18
CA GLY A 107 -8.11 3.98 17.33
C GLY A 107 -7.15 2.81 17.57
N LEU A 108 -6.93 2.43 18.84
CA LEU A 108 -6.10 1.29 19.19
C LEU A 108 -6.71 -0.04 18.69
N PHE A 109 -8.02 -0.24 18.89
CA PHE A 109 -8.70 -1.43 18.37
C PHE A 109 -8.72 -1.47 16.84
N MET A 110 -8.93 -0.32 16.18
CA MET A 110 -8.85 -0.21 14.73
C MET A 110 -7.46 -0.54 14.20
N SER A 111 -6.38 -0.12 14.89
CA SER A 111 -5.01 -0.44 14.51
C SER A 111 -4.74 -1.95 14.54
N ILE A 112 -5.17 -2.62 15.60
CA ILE A 112 -5.04 -4.08 15.72
C ILE A 112 -5.89 -4.77 14.63
N GLY A 113 -7.13 -4.33 14.45
CA GLY A 113 -8.04 -4.87 13.44
C GLY A 113 -7.51 -4.71 12.02
N SER A 114 -6.94 -3.53 11.70
CA SER A 114 -6.31 -3.26 10.40
C SER A 114 -5.14 -4.18 10.12
N PHE A 115 -4.31 -4.48 11.11
CA PHE A 115 -3.20 -5.43 10.98
C PHE A 115 -3.69 -6.84 10.61
N TYR A 116 -4.73 -7.34 11.28
CA TYR A 116 -5.31 -8.65 10.95
C TYR A 116 -6.01 -8.65 9.58
N PHE A 117 -6.70 -7.56 9.25
CA PHE A 117 -7.36 -7.39 7.96
C PHE A 117 -6.35 -7.39 6.81
N GLU A 118 -5.24 -6.69 6.96
CA GLU A 118 -4.17 -6.62 5.96
C GLU A 118 -3.54 -8.00 5.72
N ASN A 119 -3.14 -8.70 6.79
CA ASN A 119 -2.48 -10.00 6.67
C ASN A 119 -3.38 -11.10 6.08
N ASN A 120 -4.65 -11.13 6.45
CA ASN A 120 -5.54 -12.24 6.08
C ASN A 120 -6.33 -11.99 4.79
N ILE A 121 -6.70 -10.74 4.52
CA ILE A 121 -7.59 -10.38 3.41
C ILE A 121 -6.85 -9.64 2.32
N VAL A 122 -6.16 -8.53 2.64
CA VAL A 122 -5.53 -7.66 1.65
C VAL A 122 -4.44 -8.41 0.88
N ILE A 123 -3.54 -9.11 1.56
CA ILE A 123 -2.43 -9.84 0.91
C ILE A 123 -2.95 -10.91 -0.05
N LYS A 124 -4.01 -11.64 0.32
CA LYS A 124 -4.60 -12.67 -0.56
C LYS A 124 -5.23 -12.05 -1.81
N ASN A 125 -6.01 -10.97 -1.64
CA ASN A 125 -6.65 -10.30 -2.76
C ASN A 125 -5.65 -9.57 -3.66
N ASN A 126 -4.57 -9.03 -3.10
CA ASN A 126 -3.49 -8.42 -3.88
C ASN A 126 -2.75 -9.42 -4.77
N LYS A 127 -2.63 -10.69 -4.37
CA LYS A 127 -2.09 -11.72 -5.25
C LYS A 127 -2.99 -11.90 -6.47
N ILE A 128 -4.31 -12.04 -6.27
CA ILE A 128 -5.30 -12.18 -7.36
C ILE A 128 -5.27 -10.94 -8.26
N LYS A 129 -5.29 -9.74 -7.68
CA LYS A 129 -5.17 -8.46 -8.41
C LYS A 129 -3.92 -8.42 -9.29
N ASN A 130 -2.77 -8.83 -8.75
CA ASN A 130 -1.50 -8.83 -9.47
C ASN A 130 -1.47 -9.90 -10.58
N GLU A 131 -2.05 -11.08 -10.36
CA GLU A 131 -2.19 -12.12 -11.40
C GLU A 131 -3.05 -11.61 -12.55
N ILE A 132 -4.18 -10.97 -12.29
CA ILE A 132 -5.03 -10.35 -13.31
C ILE A 132 -4.24 -9.26 -14.06
N LYS A 133 -3.53 -8.42 -13.33
CA LYS A 133 -2.71 -7.33 -13.89
C LYS A 133 -1.60 -7.86 -14.78
N ASP A 134 -0.92 -8.91 -14.38
CA ASP A 134 0.18 -9.50 -15.12
C ASP A 134 -0.32 -10.23 -16.37
N ASN A 135 -1.44 -10.93 -16.27
CA ASN A 135 -1.97 -11.72 -17.39
C ASN A 135 -2.67 -10.88 -18.46
N HIS A 136 -3.37 -9.81 -18.06
CA HIS A 136 -4.25 -9.05 -18.95
C HIS A 136 -3.79 -7.60 -19.22
N LEU A 137 -3.14 -6.94 -18.26
CA LEU A 137 -2.74 -5.53 -18.38
C LEU A 137 -1.28 -5.34 -18.81
N LYS A 138 -0.42 -6.36 -18.67
CA LYS A 138 0.98 -6.29 -19.11
C LYS A 138 1.22 -6.94 -20.49
N LYS A 139 0.20 -7.56 -21.11
CA LYS A 139 0.34 -8.33 -22.35
C LYS A 139 0.93 -7.51 -23.51
N ASN A 140 0.63 -6.22 -23.59
CA ASN A 140 1.19 -5.34 -24.63
C ASN A 140 2.54 -4.72 -24.25
N ARG A 141 2.88 -4.65 -22.96
CA ARG A 141 4.20 -4.17 -22.52
C ARG A 141 5.29 -5.22 -22.75
N ASN A 142 4.90 -6.50 -22.76
CA ASN A 142 5.80 -7.63 -23.06
C ASN A 142 6.08 -7.84 -24.53
N LYS A 143 5.39 -7.15 -25.45
CA LYS A 143 5.79 -7.07 -26.88
C LYS A 143 6.88 -6.02 -27.12
N ALA A 144 7.09 -5.09 -26.20
CA ALA A 144 8.07 -4.01 -26.32
C ALA A 144 9.26 -4.10 -25.36
N LYS A 145 9.12 -4.81 -24.23
CA LYS A 145 10.25 -5.19 -23.37
C LYS A 145 10.33 -6.70 -23.34
N ASP A 146 11.26 -7.20 -24.12
CA ASP A 146 11.70 -8.59 -24.11
C ASP A 146 11.82 -9.05 -22.64
N LYS A 147 11.11 -10.11 -22.26
CA LYS A 147 11.09 -10.68 -20.90
C LYS A 147 12.48 -11.13 -20.42
N SER A 148 13.48 -10.88 -21.26
CA SER A 148 14.88 -11.23 -21.11
C SER A 148 15.76 -10.14 -20.49
N ILE A 149 15.25 -8.91 -20.27
CA ILE A 149 16.04 -7.80 -19.73
C ILE A 149 15.64 -7.53 -18.29
N TYR A 150 16.55 -7.78 -17.38
CA TYR A 150 16.44 -7.46 -15.95
C TYR A 150 17.26 -6.21 -15.65
N GLU A 151 16.63 -5.17 -15.10
CA GLU A 151 17.29 -3.91 -14.73
C GLU A 151 17.59 -3.90 -13.21
N ASN A 152 18.73 -3.36 -12.83
CA ASN A 152 19.16 -3.19 -11.44
C ASN A 152 19.17 -4.49 -10.62
N VAL A 153 19.86 -5.51 -11.12
CA VAL A 153 19.97 -6.80 -10.45
C VAL A 153 21.09 -6.76 -9.42
N TYR A 154 20.74 -7.00 -8.16
CA TYR A 154 21.69 -7.11 -7.06
C TYR A 154 21.71 -8.54 -6.54
N LEU A 155 22.86 -9.18 -6.55
CA LEU A 155 23.06 -10.53 -6.04
C LEU A 155 24.15 -10.48 -4.95
N GLN A 156 23.81 -10.99 -3.77
CA GLN A 156 24.78 -11.20 -2.71
C GLN A 156 24.95 -12.70 -2.49
N LYS A 157 26.18 -13.19 -2.72
CA LYS A 157 26.53 -14.59 -2.46
C LYS A 157 27.45 -14.65 -1.26
N ASN A 158 26.95 -15.25 -0.17
CA ASN A 158 27.58 -15.19 1.13
C ASN A 158 27.81 -13.73 1.59
N GLN A 159 28.39 -13.51 2.75
CA GLN A 159 28.71 -12.15 3.23
C GLN A 159 29.89 -11.50 2.48
N ASN A 160 30.51 -12.22 1.55
CA ASN A 160 31.81 -11.84 0.97
C ASN A 160 31.72 -11.32 -0.47
N TYR A 161 30.67 -11.60 -1.22
CA TYR A 161 30.55 -11.20 -2.62
C TYR A 161 29.26 -10.43 -2.88
N LEU A 162 29.40 -9.26 -3.48
CA LEU A 162 28.29 -8.43 -3.93
C LEU A 162 28.45 -8.17 -5.42
N ILE A 163 27.41 -8.53 -6.17
CA ILE A 163 27.34 -8.34 -7.61
C ILE A 163 26.19 -7.38 -7.88
N ALA A 164 26.49 -6.26 -8.50
CA ALA A 164 25.49 -5.30 -8.98
C ALA A 164 25.56 -5.23 -10.50
N VAL A 165 24.42 -5.37 -11.16
CA VAL A 165 24.28 -5.34 -12.61
C VAL A 165 23.20 -4.34 -12.96
N GLU A 166 23.51 -3.38 -13.82
CA GLU A 166 22.53 -2.40 -14.26
C GLU A 166 21.50 -3.02 -15.20
N GLU A 167 21.96 -3.85 -16.15
CA GLU A 167 21.10 -4.53 -17.10
C GLU A 167 21.64 -5.94 -17.41
N TYR A 168 20.77 -6.95 -17.27
CA TYR A 168 21.03 -8.34 -17.65
C TYR A 168 20.04 -8.79 -18.72
N ASN A 169 20.54 -9.22 -19.88
CA ASN A 169 19.74 -9.80 -20.96
C ASN A 169 19.91 -11.32 -20.97
N ASP A 170 18.83 -12.04 -20.68
CA ASP A 170 18.83 -13.50 -20.56
C ASP A 170 18.94 -14.22 -21.90
N ILE A 171 18.41 -13.66 -23.00
CA ILE A 171 18.48 -14.25 -24.34
C ILE A 171 19.92 -14.23 -24.86
N ASN A 172 20.55 -13.05 -24.79
CA ASN A 172 21.92 -12.87 -25.32
C ASN A 172 22.99 -13.14 -24.27
N GLN A 173 22.59 -13.47 -23.02
CA GLN A 173 23.46 -13.67 -21.87
C GLN A 173 24.46 -12.51 -21.70
N THR A 174 24.02 -11.29 -21.98
CA THR A 174 24.85 -10.10 -21.89
C THR A 174 24.53 -9.31 -20.63
N ILE A 175 25.58 -8.82 -20.01
CA ILE A 175 25.56 -8.01 -18.79
C ILE A 175 26.12 -6.64 -19.14
N VAL A 176 25.38 -5.57 -18.79
CA VAL A 176 25.82 -4.18 -18.94
C VAL A 176 26.07 -3.60 -17.56
N ASN A 177 27.20 -2.90 -17.42
CA ASN A 177 27.65 -2.26 -16.19
C ASN A 177 27.67 -3.23 -14.98
N LEU A 178 28.51 -4.26 -15.08
CA LEU A 178 28.77 -5.19 -13.99
C LEU A 178 29.71 -4.57 -12.97
N ASN A 179 29.29 -4.51 -11.72
CA ASN A 179 30.14 -4.19 -10.56
C ASN A 179 30.24 -5.44 -9.68
N PHE A 180 31.40 -6.02 -9.60
CA PHE A 180 31.73 -7.15 -8.71
C PHE A 180 32.57 -6.64 -7.56
N ILE A 181 32.13 -6.84 -6.32
CA ILE A 181 32.83 -6.41 -5.11
C ILE A 181 33.05 -7.62 -4.22
N GLU A 182 34.32 -7.83 -3.84
CA GLU A 182 34.73 -8.83 -2.87
C GLU A 182 35.01 -8.16 -1.52
N LEU A 183 34.34 -8.68 -0.49
CA LEU A 183 34.45 -8.19 0.88
C LEU A 183 35.11 -9.25 1.77
N SER A 184 36.00 -8.85 2.68
CA SER A 184 36.45 -9.67 3.81
C SER A 184 36.40 -8.82 5.08
N ASP A 185 35.79 -9.34 6.13
CA ASP A 185 35.62 -8.67 7.41
C ASP A 185 34.97 -7.26 7.27
N GLY A 186 34.02 -7.13 6.33
CA GLY A 186 33.33 -5.85 6.07
C GLY A 186 34.15 -4.82 5.31
N LYS A 187 35.38 -5.16 4.88
CA LYS A 187 36.25 -4.28 4.06
C LYS A 187 36.30 -4.77 2.63
N MET A 188 36.25 -3.84 1.69
CA MET A 188 36.39 -4.14 0.26
C MET A 188 37.84 -4.49 -0.05
N ILE A 189 38.06 -5.73 -0.54
CA ILE A 189 39.39 -6.21 -0.95
C ILE A 189 39.57 -5.95 -2.44
N ARG A 190 38.55 -6.23 -3.24
CA ARG A 190 38.65 -6.20 -4.70
C ARG A 190 37.36 -5.67 -5.29
N ARG A 191 37.48 -4.85 -6.33
CA ARG A 191 36.38 -4.38 -7.15
C ARG A 191 36.72 -4.57 -8.62
N ILE A 192 35.79 -5.11 -9.38
CA ILE A 192 35.89 -5.29 -10.82
C ILE A 192 34.69 -4.62 -11.45
N ASP A 193 34.91 -3.61 -12.27
CA ASP A 193 33.90 -2.91 -13.03
C ASP A 193 34.04 -3.26 -14.51
N SER A 194 32.97 -3.68 -15.16
CA SER A 194 32.95 -4.00 -16.58
C SER A 194 31.70 -3.35 -17.24
N LYS A 195 31.94 -2.62 -18.33
CA LYS A 195 30.85 -1.98 -19.09
C LYS A 195 29.99 -2.98 -19.86
N LYS A 196 30.60 -4.07 -20.34
CA LYS A 196 29.87 -5.12 -21.05
C LYS A 196 30.54 -6.47 -20.83
N SER A 197 29.78 -7.45 -20.41
CA SER A 197 30.25 -8.81 -20.14
C SER A 197 29.26 -9.82 -20.73
N THR A 198 29.74 -11.00 -21.05
CA THR A 198 28.87 -12.12 -21.46
C THR A 198 28.98 -13.24 -20.45
N TRP A 199 27.83 -13.76 -20.03
CA TRP A 199 27.78 -14.92 -19.15
C TRP A 199 27.93 -16.20 -19.98
N LYS A 200 28.90 -17.05 -19.65
CA LYS A 200 29.03 -18.41 -20.21
C LYS A 200 28.84 -19.38 -19.05
N PRO A 201 27.81 -20.23 -19.07
CA PRO A 201 27.73 -21.34 -18.12
C PRO A 201 28.93 -22.27 -18.32
N LEU A 202 29.51 -22.71 -17.21
CA LEU A 202 30.60 -23.71 -17.18
C LEU A 202 30.06 -25.10 -17.52
#